data_3a52b9bfab233a52b90754330f130702
#
_entry.id   3a52b9bfab233a52b90754330f130702
#
_cell.length_a   1.000
_cell.length_b   1.000
_cell.length_c   1.000
_cell.angle_alpha   90.00
_cell.angle_beta   90.00
_cell.angle_gamma   90.00
#
_symmetry.space_group_name_H-M   'P 1'
#
loop_
_entity.id
_entity.type
_entity.pdbx_description
1 polymer ?
#
loop_
_entity_poly.entity_id
_entity_poly.type
_entity_poly.pdbx_seq_one_letter_code
_entity_poly.pdbx_strand_id
1 'polypeptide(L)'
;MSDDAARLPAGTDLLRTVRMTLRLNAPPERVSRAWADPEELARWFPDRVEGGLAVGARTVLVWESQRVWWDVIESRIGELFVFRWPWLPDERLVTTVRITFAAAGYGTLLELEDGPFPLDRPGGIDAWAEAIEGWSEELARLRAYVDFSVDLRERQ
;
A
#
# COMPACT_ATOMS: atom_id res chain seq x y z
N MET A 1 -6.23 27.36 -34.32
CA MET A 1 -6.12 26.15 -33.47
C MET A 1 -6.32 26.57 -32.03
N SER A 2 -7.42 26.15 -31.46
CA SER A 2 -7.69 26.49 -30.08
C SER A 2 -7.01 25.47 -29.15
N ASP A 3 -6.15 25.94 -28.28
CA ASP A 3 -5.58 25.14 -27.20
C ASP A 3 -6.61 24.74 -26.13
N ASP A 4 -7.87 24.99 -26.42
CA ASP A 4 -8.97 24.82 -25.46
C ASP A 4 -9.33 23.35 -25.20
N ALA A 5 -8.96 22.44 -26.09
CA ALA A 5 -9.34 21.03 -25.96
C ALA A 5 -8.49 20.28 -24.91
N ALA A 6 -7.37 20.85 -24.49
CA ALA A 6 -6.47 20.23 -23.52
C ALA A 6 -6.50 20.91 -22.15
N ARG A 7 -7.32 21.95 -22.00
CA ARG A 7 -7.37 22.72 -20.75
C ARG A 7 -8.38 22.10 -19.80
N LEU A 8 -7.89 21.61 -18.66
CA LEU A 8 -8.76 21.17 -17.58
C LEU A 8 -9.55 22.37 -17.04
N PRO A 9 -10.80 22.16 -16.62
CA PRO A 9 -11.57 23.22 -15.98
C PRO A 9 -10.80 23.81 -14.80
N ALA A 10 -10.95 25.12 -14.59
CA ALA A 10 -10.32 25.82 -13.48
C ALA A 10 -10.73 25.15 -12.15
N GLY A 11 -9.74 24.81 -11.30
CA GLY A 11 -9.98 24.15 -10.03
C GLY A 11 -10.01 22.62 -10.09
N THR A 12 -9.77 22.01 -11.26
CA THR A 12 -9.67 20.55 -11.37
C THR A 12 -8.25 20.12 -11.13
N ASP A 13 -8.03 19.39 -10.03
CA ASP A 13 -6.74 18.79 -9.74
C ASP A 13 -6.56 17.51 -10.57
N LEU A 14 -5.33 17.27 -11.04
CA LEU A 14 -4.97 16.01 -11.68
C LEU A 14 -4.64 14.98 -10.61
N LEU A 15 -5.65 14.33 -10.09
CA LEU A 15 -5.50 13.31 -9.07
C LEU A 15 -5.58 11.92 -9.67
N ARG A 16 -4.72 11.02 -9.19
CA ARG A 16 -4.74 9.61 -9.57
C ARG A 16 -4.62 8.74 -8.34
N THR A 17 -5.37 7.67 -8.32
CA THR A 17 -5.30 6.63 -7.30
C THR A 17 -4.78 5.36 -7.95
N VAL A 18 -3.78 4.75 -7.33
CA VAL A 18 -3.30 3.44 -7.73
C VAL A 18 -4.32 2.41 -7.28
N ARG A 19 -4.73 1.52 -8.19
CA ARG A 19 -5.67 0.43 -7.89
C ARG A 19 -5.10 -0.88 -8.39
N MET A 20 -5.05 -1.86 -7.49
CA MET A 20 -4.55 -3.19 -7.81
C MET A 20 -5.43 -4.24 -7.19
N THR A 21 -5.48 -5.40 -7.82
CA THR A 21 -6.18 -6.57 -7.31
C THR A 21 -5.22 -7.74 -7.26
N LEU A 22 -5.45 -8.62 -6.30
CA LEU A 22 -4.63 -9.82 -6.13
C LEU A 22 -5.52 -10.95 -5.62
N ARG A 23 -5.41 -12.12 -6.27
CA ARG A 23 -6.05 -13.33 -5.78
C ARG A 23 -5.08 -14.16 -4.97
N LEU A 24 -5.54 -14.61 -3.80
CA LEU A 24 -4.76 -15.45 -2.90
C LEU A 24 -5.57 -16.70 -2.55
N ASN A 25 -4.87 -17.78 -2.24
CA ASN A 25 -5.52 -19.06 -1.92
C ASN A 25 -5.98 -19.14 -0.46
N ALA A 26 -5.43 -18.30 0.41
CA ALA A 26 -5.80 -18.28 1.82
C ALA A 26 -7.09 -17.47 2.07
N PRO A 27 -7.82 -17.77 3.14
CA PRO A 27 -9.05 -17.04 3.47
C PRO A 27 -8.77 -15.60 3.92
N PRO A 28 -9.78 -14.70 3.85
CA PRO A 28 -9.60 -13.27 4.17
C PRO A 28 -8.97 -12.98 5.54
N GLU A 29 -9.34 -13.73 6.57
CA GLU A 29 -8.74 -13.54 7.89
C GLU A 29 -7.24 -13.77 7.88
N ARG A 30 -6.79 -14.83 7.20
CA ARG A 30 -5.36 -15.17 7.12
C ARG A 30 -4.60 -14.11 6.34
N VAL A 31 -5.15 -13.65 5.22
CA VAL A 31 -4.51 -12.63 4.38
C VAL A 31 -4.43 -11.31 5.14
N SER A 32 -5.50 -10.89 5.81
CA SER A 32 -5.51 -9.62 6.53
C SER A 32 -4.54 -9.60 7.71
N ARG A 33 -4.29 -10.72 8.35
CA ARG A 33 -3.29 -10.81 9.43
C ARG A 33 -1.87 -10.54 8.94
N ALA A 34 -1.57 -10.88 7.69
CA ALA A 34 -0.28 -10.58 7.11
C ALA A 34 0.02 -9.07 7.06
N TRP A 35 -1.03 -8.26 7.04
CA TRP A 35 -0.92 -6.81 7.09
C TRP A 35 -1.01 -6.25 8.52
N ALA A 36 -1.91 -6.80 9.33
CA ALA A 36 -2.29 -6.22 10.61
C ALA A 36 -1.46 -6.74 11.80
N ASP A 37 -0.71 -7.80 11.63
CA ASP A 37 0.19 -8.35 12.64
C ASP A 37 1.62 -7.89 12.37
N PRO A 38 2.28 -7.19 13.32
CA PRO A 38 3.63 -6.68 13.08
C PRO A 38 4.66 -7.75 12.76
N GLU A 39 4.58 -8.92 13.39
CA GLU A 39 5.51 -10.02 13.12
C GLU A 39 5.31 -10.58 11.72
N GLU A 40 4.06 -10.74 11.30
CA GLU A 40 3.77 -11.23 9.96
C GLU A 40 4.12 -10.21 8.89
N LEU A 41 3.81 -8.93 9.10
CA LEU A 41 4.15 -7.86 8.17
C LEU A 41 5.66 -7.84 7.91
N ALA A 42 6.46 -8.04 8.94
CA ALA A 42 7.93 -8.07 8.83
C ALA A 42 8.48 -9.30 8.11
N ARG A 43 7.63 -10.29 7.80
CA ARG A 43 8.07 -11.49 7.08
C ARG A 43 8.04 -11.34 5.56
N TRP A 44 7.35 -10.33 5.06
CA TRP A 44 7.23 -10.17 3.60
C TRP A 44 7.42 -8.74 3.12
N PHE A 45 7.26 -7.73 3.96
CA PHE A 45 7.26 -6.32 3.56
C PHE A 45 8.52 -5.61 4.08
N PRO A 46 8.58 -5.03 5.31
CA PRO A 46 9.82 -4.42 5.78
C PRO A 46 10.74 -5.46 6.43
N ASP A 47 11.96 -5.07 6.72
CA ASP A 47 12.87 -5.92 7.49
C ASP A 47 12.42 -6.01 8.95
N ARG A 48 11.89 -4.90 9.47
CA ARG A 48 11.49 -4.79 10.87
C ARG A 48 10.32 -3.82 11.01
N VAL A 49 9.45 -4.08 11.95
CA VAL A 49 8.32 -3.20 12.32
C VAL A 49 8.53 -2.74 13.75
N GLU A 50 8.55 -1.42 13.96
CA GLU A 50 8.65 -0.80 15.27
C GLU A 50 7.29 -0.25 15.67
N GLY A 51 6.76 -0.70 16.82
CA GLY A 51 5.45 -0.33 17.32
C GLY A 51 4.37 -1.33 16.90
N GLY A 52 3.14 -1.04 17.31
CA GLY A 52 1.98 -1.86 16.99
C GLY A 52 1.22 -1.36 15.77
N LEU A 53 0.27 -2.14 15.31
CA LEU A 53 -0.59 -1.81 14.15
C LEU A 53 -2.05 -1.58 14.57
N ALA A 54 -2.28 -1.17 15.82
CA ALA A 54 -3.62 -0.81 16.28
C ALA A 54 -4.07 0.51 15.66
N VAL A 55 -5.37 0.67 15.53
CA VAL A 55 -5.96 1.93 15.04
C VAL A 55 -5.52 3.10 15.93
N GLY A 56 -5.07 4.17 15.30
CA GLY A 56 -4.55 5.36 15.98
C GLY A 56 -3.06 5.28 16.29
N ALA A 57 -2.42 4.15 16.07
CA ALA A 57 -0.98 4.01 16.30
C ALA A 57 -0.18 4.54 15.11
N ARG A 58 0.95 5.14 15.40
CA ARG A 58 1.98 5.39 14.39
C ARG A 58 3.02 4.28 14.49
N THR A 59 3.17 3.54 13.42
CA THR A 59 4.09 2.42 13.29
C THR A 59 5.23 2.85 12.39
N VAL A 60 6.44 2.37 12.65
CA VAL A 60 7.58 2.65 11.78
C VAL A 60 8.04 1.35 11.12
N LEU A 61 8.04 1.36 9.80
CA LEU A 61 8.57 0.27 9.00
C LEU A 61 10.03 0.57 8.69
N VAL A 62 10.90 -0.40 8.91
CA VAL A 62 12.34 -0.22 8.77
C VAL A 62 12.88 -1.18 7.73
N TRP A 63 13.47 -0.63 6.69
CA TRP A 63 14.35 -1.34 5.77
C TRP A 63 15.79 -0.97 6.11
N GLU A 64 16.76 -1.64 5.53
CA GLU A 64 18.18 -1.49 5.87
C GLU A 64 18.64 -0.03 6.06
N SER A 65 18.26 0.85 5.14
CA SER A 65 18.68 2.26 5.16
C SER A 65 17.51 3.24 5.19
N GLN A 66 16.28 2.76 5.37
CA GLN A 66 15.10 3.59 5.25
C GLN A 66 14.10 3.31 6.37
N ARG A 67 13.48 4.37 6.88
CA ARG A 67 12.43 4.30 7.88
C ARG A 67 11.21 5.03 7.35
N VAL A 68 10.05 4.37 7.40
CA VAL A 68 8.79 4.96 6.90
C VAL A 68 7.73 4.78 7.96
N TRP A 69 7.02 5.85 8.30
CA TRP A 69 5.92 5.76 9.26
C TRP A 69 4.61 5.37 8.56
N TRP A 70 3.81 4.62 9.27
CA TRP A 70 2.41 4.31 8.94
C TRP A 70 1.52 4.81 10.05
N ASP A 71 0.49 5.55 9.71
CA ASP A 71 -0.59 5.88 10.65
C ASP A 71 -1.78 4.97 10.34
N VAL A 72 -2.08 4.04 11.24
CA VAL A 72 -3.20 3.11 11.06
C VAL A 72 -4.50 3.82 11.34
N ILE A 73 -5.37 3.88 10.36
CA ILE A 73 -6.62 4.63 10.39
C ILE A 73 -7.80 3.72 10.72
N GLU A 74 -7.83 2.53 10.14
CA GLU A 74 -8.91 1.57 10.32
C GLU A 74 -8.37 0.15 10.15
N SER A 75 -8.86 -0.79 10.95
CA SER A 75 -8.44 -2.19 10.86
C SER A 75 -9.57 -3.08 11.32
N ARG A 76 -10.04 -3.95 10.43
CA ARG A 76 -11.03 -4.98 10.71
C ARG A 76 -10.55 -6.28 10.08
N ILE A 77 -10.16 -7.24 10.93
CA ILE A 77 -9.60 -8.50 10.46
C ILE A 77 -10.59 -9.22 9.53
N GLY A 78 -10.09 -9.66 8.39
CA GLY A 78 -10.89 -10.34 7.37
C GLY A 78 -11.65 -9.40 6.44
N GLU A 79 -11.62 -8.09 6.67
CA GLU A 79 -12.42 -7.13 5.91
C GLU A 79 -11.61 -5.97 5.34
N LEU A 80 -10.82 -5.27 6.18
CA LEU A 80 -10.30 -3.97 5.83
C LEU A 80 -9.06 -3.61 6.62
N PHE A 81 -8.08 -2.98 5.97
CA PHE A 81 -6.91 -2.37 6.59
C PHE A 81 -6.62 -1.05 5.89
N VAL A 82 -6.57 0.04 6.64
CA VAL A 82 -6.35 1.39 6.09
C VAL A 82 -5.23 2.07 6.87
N PHE A 83 -4.27 2.61 6.14
CA PHE A 83 -3.20 3.40 6.74
C PHE A 83 -2.83 4.57 5.84
N ARG A 84 -2.15 5.56 6.44
CA ARG A 84 -1.57 6.70 5.72
C ARG A 84 -0.06 6.62 5.83
N TRP A 85 0.62 7.01 4.79
CA TRP A 85 2.08 7.03 4.75
C TRP A 85 2.62 8.15 3.87
N PRO A 86 3.90 8.55 4.11
CA PRO A 86 4.51 9.64 3.37
C PRO A 86 5.22 9.19 2.11
N TRP A 87 5.36 10.14 1.20
CA TRP A 87 6.16 10.01 -0.02
C TRP A 87 7.30 11.02 -0.01
N LEU A 88 8.43 10.59 -0.54
CA LEU A 88 9.68 11.33 -0.54
C LEU A 88 9.67 12.60 -1.41
N PRO A 89 10.70 13.45 -1.23
CA PRO A 89 11.81 13.37 -0.26
C PRO A 89 11.52 14.01 1.09
N ASP A 90 10.52 14.86 1.18
CA ASP A 90 10.30 15.73 2.34
C ASP A 90 8.99 15.45 3.09
N GLU A 91 8.38 14.30 2.80
CA GLU A 91 7.12 13.88 3.42
C GLU A 91 5.93 14.83 3.18
N ARG A 92 6.03 15.72 2.18
CA ARG A 92 4.95 16.66 1.87
C ARG A 92 3.75 16.02 1.24
N LEU A 93 3.93 14.87 0.63
CA LEU A 93 2.83 14.10 0.06
C LEU A 93 2.54 12.93 0.97
N VAL A 94 1.31 12.88 1.48
CA VAL A 94 0.81 11.75 2.27
C VAL A 94 -0.37 11.15 1.53
N THR A 95 -0.34 9.85 1.30
CA THR A 95 -1.46 9.16 0.67
C THR A 95 -2.10 8.19 1.63
N THR A 96 -3.33 7.79 1.32
CA THR A 96 -4.07 6.78 2.09
C THR A 96 -4.09 5.49 1.30
N VAL A 97 -3.69 4.41 1.96
CA VAL A 97 -3.76 3.07 1.41
C VAL A 97 -4.95 2.36 2.04
N ARG A 98 -5.83 1.87 1.19
CA ARG A 98 -7.02 1.12 1.61
C ARG A 98 -6.97 -0.26 0.99
N ILE A 99 -7.02 -1.28 1.84
CA ILE A 99 -6.96 -2.67 1.41
C ILE A 99 -8.22 -3.38 1.90
N THR A 100 -8.95 -3.99 0.98
CA THR A 100 -10.12 -4.79 1.30
C THR A 100 -9.85 -6.26 1.01
N PHE A 101 -10.45 -7.12 1.81
CA PHE A 101 -10.30 -8.56 1.73
C PHE A 101 -11.68 -9.17 1.58
N ALA A 102 -11.97 -9.74 0.42
CA ALA A 102 -13.26 -10.35 0.15
C ALA A 102 -13.10 -11.84 -0.13
N ALA A 103 -13.98 -12.65 0.41
CA ALA A 103 -13.99 -14.08 0.09
C ALA A 103 -14.27 -14.27 -1.41
N ALA A 104 -13.46 -15.08 -2.07
CA ALA A 104 -13.59 -15.39 -3.49
C ALA A 104 -13.26 -16.88 -3.69
N GLY A 105 -14.28 -17.69 -3.92
CA GLY A 105 -14.11 -19.13 -3.93
C GLY A 105 -13.58 -19.64 -2.58
N TYR A 106 -12.47 -20.37 -2.61
CA TYR A 106 -11.82 -20.85 -1.39
C TYR A 106 -10.77 -19.88 -0.84
N GLY A 107 -10.54 -18.79 -1.52
CA GLY A 107 -9.50 -17.84 -1.17
C GLY A 107 -10.01 -16.42 -0.98
N THR A 108 -9.16 -15.47 -1.33
CA THR A 108 -9.40 -14.04 -1.15
C THR A 108 -9.17 -13.28 -2.44
N LEU A 109 -10.05 -12.31 -2.71
CA LEU A 109 -9.76 -11.23 -3.62
C LEU A 109 -9.35 -10.02 -2.78
N LEU A 110 -8.09 -9.63 -2.90
CA LEU A 110 -7.56 -8.44 -2.26
C LEU A 110 -7.65 -7.28 -3.26
N GLU A 111 -8.17 -6.15 -2.81
CA GLU A 111 -8.17 -4.91 -3.58
C GLU A 111 -7.39 -3.87 -2.80
N LEU A 112 -6.45 -3.22 -3.46
CA LEU A 112 -5.61 -2.18 -2.87
C LEU A 112 -5.80 -0.87 -3.62
N GLU A 113 -6.00 0.21 -2.87
CA GLU A 113 -6.02 1.56 -3.39
C GLU A 113 -5.00 2.40 -2.64
N ASP A 114 -4.21 3.19 -3.35
CA ASP A 114 -3.25 4.12 -2.77
C ASP A 114 -3.38 5.46 -3.49
N GLY A 115 -3.64 6.51 -2.74
CA GLY A 115 -3.77 7.84 -3.30
C GLY A 115 -4.46 8.83 -2.35
N PRO A 116 -4.87 9.99 -2.89
CA PRO A 116 -4.66 10.43 -4.27
C PRO A 116 -3.26 10.99 -4.50
N PHE A 117 -2.73 10.79 -5.71
CA PHE A 117 -1.46 11.38 -6.13
C PHE A 117 -1.73 12.60 -7.00
N PRO A 118 -1.24 13.79 -6.62
CA PRO A 118 -1.44 15.02 -7.40
C PRO A 118 -0.39 15.12 -8.51
N LEU A 119 -0.78 14.76 -9.73
CA LEU A 119 0.14 14.71 -10.86
C LEU A 119 0.60 16.09 -11.33
N ASP A 120 -0.12 17.15 -10.97
CA ASP A 120 0.20 18.54 -11.31
C ASP A 120 1.15 19.20 -10.33
N ARG A 121 1.58 18.50 -9.28
CA ARG A 121 2.55 19.00 -8.29
C ARG A 121 3.93 18.41 -8.52
N PRO A 122 5.00 19.15 -8.15
CA PRO A 122 6.36 18.63 -8.22
C PRO A 122 6.49 17.29 -7.50
N GLY A 123 7.04 16.29 -8.18
CA GLY A 123 7.23 14.95 -7.63
C GLY A 123 5.98 14.07 -7.62
N GLY A 124 4.82 14.57 -8.00
CA GLY A 124 3.58 13.80 -7.97
C GLY A 124 3.54 12.65 -8.96
N ILE A 125 4.01 12.88 -10.18
CA ILE A 125 4.09 11.83 -11.20
C ILE A 125 5.08 10.74 -10.78
N ASP A 126 6.24 11.15 -10.28
CA ASP A 126 7.28 10.19 -9.84
C ASP A 126 6.77 9.34 -8.68
N ALA A 127 6.11 9.95 -7.70
CA ALA A 127 5.55 9.22 -6.57
C ALA A 127 4.47 8.22 -7.03
N TRP A 128 3.61 8.63 -7.94
CA TRP A 128 2.58 7.77 -8.53
C TRP A 128 3.19 6.58 -9.27
N ALA A 129 4.21 6.83 -10.08
CA ALA A 129 4.92 5.77 -10.81
C ALA A 129 5.63 4.81 -9.85
N GLU A 130 6.30 5.34 -8.81
CA GLU A 130 6.95 4.52 -7.78
C GLU A 130 5.94 3.67 -7.00
N ALA A 131 4.75 4.20 -6.75
CA ALA A 131 3.69 3.47 -6.07
C ALA A 131 3.21 2.27 -6.90
N ILE A 132 3.04 2.45 -8.21
CA ILE A 132 2.65 1.36 -9.11
C ILE A 132 3.71 0.26 -9.10
N GLU A 133 4.96 0.63 -9.29
CA GLU A 133 6.08 -0.30 -9.28
C GLU A 133 6.22 -1.01 -7.94
N GLY A 134 6.24 -0.24 -6.86
CA GLY A 134 6.42 -0.77 -5.51
C GLY A 134 5.29 -1.71 -5.09
N TRP A 135 4.05 -1.34 -5.32
CA TRP A 135 2.93 -2.21 -4.97
C TRP A 135 2.88 -3.47 -5.83
N SER A 136 3.30 -3.41 -7.09
CA SER A 136 3.40 -4.59 -7.94
C SER A 136 4.37 -5.61 -7.34
N GLU A 137 5.52 -5.14 -6.88
CA GLU A 137 6.51 -6.00 -6.22
C GLU A 137 6.03 -6.51 -4.88
N GLU A 138 5.45 -5.64 -4.05
CA GLU A 138 5.03 -6.02 -2.70
C GLU A 138 3.86 -7.01 -2.71
N LEU A 139 2.92 -6.86 -3.63
CA LEU A 139 1.82 -7.81 -3.75
C LEU A 139 2.30 -9.19 -4.23
N ALA A 140 3.34 -9.23 -5.07
CA ALA A 140 3.98 -10.49 -5.44
C ALA A 140 4.66 -11.14 -4.22
N ARG A 141 5.30 -10.35 -3.37
CA ARG A 141 5.91 -10.83 -2.12
C ARG A 141 4.86 -11.34 -1.14
N LEU A 142 3.73 -10.65 -1.04
CA LEU A 142 2.62 -11.10 -0.20
C LEU A 142 2.09 -12.45 -0.65
N ARG A 143 1.87 -12.63 -1.95
CA ARG A 143 1.40 -13.92 -2.50
C ARG A 143 2.40 -15.03 -2.20
N ALA A 144 3.66 -14.79 -2.43
CA ALA A 144 4.71 -15.78 -2.16
C ALA A 144 4.72 -16.19 -0.68
N TYR A 145 4.57 -15.23 0.20
CA TYR A 145 4.56 -15.48 1.64
C TYR A 145 3.29 -16.24 2.07
N VAL A 146 2.12 -15.75 1.71
CA VAL A 146 0.85 -16.31 2.18
C VAL A 146 0.55 -17.66 1.52
N ASP A 147 0.72 -17.77 0.22
CA ASP A 147 0.32 -18.96 -0.53
C ASP A 147 1.39 -20.06 -0.58
N PHE A 148 2.67 -19.66 -0.49
CA PHE A 148 3.79 -20.61 -0.72
C PHE A 148 4.80 -20.63 0.41
N SER A 149 4.66 -19.80 1.43
CA SER A 149 5.62 -19.67 2.54
C SER A 149 7.04 -19.33 2.05
N VAL A 150 7.13 -18.50 1.03
CA VAL A 150 8.40 -18.08 0.42
C VAL A 150 8.63 -16.60 0.67
N ASP A 151 9.82 -16.26 1.11
CA ASP A 151 10.29 -14.87 1.25
C ASP A 151 11.05 -14.50 -0.02
N LEU A 152 10.48 -13.63 -0.84
CA LEU A 152 11.09 -13.18 -2.10
C LEU A 152 12.05 -12.02 -1.93
N ARG A 153 12.21 -11.49 -0.72
CA ARG A 153 13.10 -10.33 -0.52
C ARG A 153 14.54 -10.75 -0.73
N GLU A 154 15.31 -9.88 -1.39
CA GLU A 154 16.73 -10.10 -1.55
C GLU A 154 17.42 -9.94 -0.19
N ARG A 155 18.14 -10.97 0.22
CA ARG A 155 18.95 -10.95 1.43
C ARG A 155 20.40 -11.23 1.03
N GLN A 156 21.24 -10.29 1.35
CA GLN A 156 22.67 -10.45 1.20
C GLN A 156 23.27 -11.08 2.45
#